data_bddc948b2cdfa1a34b8ecad3081e7b57
#
_entry.id   bddc948b2cdfa1a34b8ecad3081e7b57
#
_cell.length_a   1.000
_cell.length_b   1.000
_cell.length_c   1.000
_cell.angle_alpha   90.00
_cell.angle_beta   90.00
_cell.angle_gamma   90.00
#
_symmetry.space_group_name_H-M   'P 1'
#
loop_
_entity.id
_entity.type
_entity.pdbx_description
1 polymer ?
#
loop_
_entity_poly.entity_id
_entity_poly.type
_entity_poly.pdbx_seq_one_letter_code
_entity_poly.pdbx_strand_id
1 'polypeptide(L)'
;MDLLIEKDGQARKLSELGLYNIAVDDSSPAVDISTRTVKGRNGRIFDGLTYTEKVIEVRARLSVPTMEAFFDKKDELTRYILGEDSFYITKMYPQRDELYEFETAGQTTGELEIANIPHQPWRYRYKVAGSERINYEFIGKSSAGLKYNISFSFVTVELPFGETVPKDLELSTNTFDYAGTAQLSQLEVPFVVELTANADNTDFFVEIDGRRFTYRHAETPIRSGQKLLLHGIETVLVDGDREINVNNRTNFEYFVIRPKFNKKIPWFTNFRGSIKILGFKELYK
;
A
#
# COMPACT_ATOMS: atom_id res chain seq x y z
N MET A 1 2.66 -3.73 20.01
CA MET A 1 2.65 -3.79 18.53
C MET A 1 3.85 -4.56 18.04
N ASP A 2 3.81 -5.02 16.78
CA ASP A 2 4.97 -5.59 16.10
C ASP A 2 5.04 -5.03 14.66
N LEU A 3 6.11 -5.32 13.93
CA LEU A 3 6.29 -4.93 12.54
C LEU A 3 6.77 -6.14 11.75
N LEU A 4 6.04 -6.48 10.70
CA LEU A 4 6.44 -7.50 9.73
C LEU A 4 7.28 -6.84 8.64
N ILE A 5 8.43 -7.41 8.34
CA ILE A 5 9.32 -7.02 7.25
C ILE A 5 9.28 -8.14 6.20
N GLU A 6 8.90 -7.78 4.96
CA GLU A 6 8.87 -8.69 3.81
C GLU A 6 9.99 -8.27 2.84
N LYS A 7 11.09 -9.02 2.85
CA LYS A 7 12.29 -8.75 2.07
C LYS A 7 12.86 -10.05 1.50
N ASP A 8 13.33 -10.04 0.25
CA ASP A 8 13.97 -11.18 -0.43
C ASP A 8 13.14 -12.46 -0.40
N GLY A 9 11.81 -12.34 -0.49
CA GLY A 9 10.87 -13.46 -0.41
C GLY A 9 10.71 -14.06 0.99
N GLN A 10 11.29 -13.44 2.01
CA GLN A 10 11.14 -13.81 3.41
C GLN A 10 10.31 -12.79 4.16
N ALA A 11 9.48 -13.27 5.07
CA ALA A 11 8.70 -12.43 5.98
C ALA A 11 9.14 -12.72 7.42
N ARG A 12 9.57 -11.69 8.15
CA ARG A 12 9.98 -11.79 9.55
C ARG A 12 9.44 -10.64 10.39
N LYS A 13 9.07 -10.95 11.62
CA LYS A 13 8.66 -9.95 12.62
C LYS A 13 9.87 -9.40 13.33
N LEU A 14 9.80 -8.14 13.78
CA LEU A 14 10.86 -7.55 14.60
C LEU A 14 11.03 -8.30 15.93
N SER A 15 9.95 -8.83 16.50
CA SER A 15 10.02 -9.68 17.69
C SER A 15 10.84 -10.97 17.47
N GLU A 16 10.76 -11.57 16.29
CA GLU A 16 11.57 -12.74 15.91
C GLU A 16 13.06 -12.41 15.78
N LEU A 17 13.39 -11.13 15.56
CA LEU A 17 14.76 -10.62 15.58
C LEU A 17 15.24 -10.28 17.02
N GLY A 18 14.45 -10.61 18.05
CA GLY A 18 14.79 -10.40 19.45
C GLY A 18 14.47 -9.01 19.99
N LEU A 19 13.75 -8.19 19.22
CA LEU A 19 13.28 -6.89 19.67
C LEU A 19 11.96 -7.05 20.45
N TYR A 20 11.79 -6.23 21.50
CA TYR A 20 10.57 -6.21 22.30
C TYR A 20 10.16 -4.76 22.64
N ASN A 21 8.96 -4.58 23.19
CA ASN A 21 8.37 -3.25 23.44
C ASN A 21 8.38 -2.38 22.18
N ILE A 22 8.00 -2.98 21.05
CA ILE A 22 8.05 -2.33 19.75
C ILE A 22 6.93 -1.30 19.66
N ALA A 23 7.29 -0.06 19.35
CA ALA A 23 6.40 1.04 19.02
C ALA A 23 6.68 1.49 17.59
N VAL A 24 5.63 1.59 16.78
CA VAL A 24 5.70 2.02 15.39
C VAL A 24 4.84 3.26 15.24
N ASP A 25 5.47 4.37 14.88
CA ASP A 25 4.83 5.66 14.64
C ASP A 25 4.89 5.97 13.14
N ASP A 26 3.74 6.03 12.49
CA ASP A 26 3.60 6.41 11.09
C ASP A 26 2.94 7.79 11.01
N SER A 27 3.72 8.81 10.75
CA SER A 27 3.24 10.17 10.49
C SER A 27 2.28 10.22 9.29
N SER A 28 1.56 11.31 9.11
CA SER A 28 0.90 11.59 7.82
C SER A 28 1.96 11.82 6.73
N PRO A 29 1.67 11.52 5.45
CA PRO A 29 2.58 11.85 4.36
C PRO A 29 2.92 13.34 4.36
N ALA A 30 4.17 13.67 4.06
CA ALA A 30 4.62 15.04 3.84
C ALA A 30 3.89 15.64 2.62
N VAL A 31 3.55 16.92 2.73
CA VAL A 31 2.72 17.61 1.73
C VAL A 31 3.48 18.81 1.18
N ASP A 32 3.59 18.87 -0.14
CA ASP A 32 4.03 20.05 -0.87
C ASP A 32 2.80 20.77 -1.46
N ILE A 33 2.61 22.05 -1.08
CA ILE A 33 1.49 22.85 -1.53
C ILE A 33 1.97 23.88 -2.53
N SER A 34 1.56 23.73 -3.79
CA SER A 34 1.85 24.68 -4.85
C SER A 34 0.86 25.84 -4.82
N THR A 35 1.40 27.05 -4.71
CA THR A 35 0.60 28.28 -4.73
C THR A 35 1.28 29.35 -5.56
N ARG A 36 0.48 30.25 -6.18
CA ARG A 36 0.99 31.45 -6.89
C ARG A 36 0.35 32.72 -6.38
N THR A 37 1.09 33.80 -6.43
CA THR A 37 0.63 35.14 -6.08
C THR A 37 0.42 35.97 -7.37
N VAL A 38 -0.70 36.70 -7.44
CA VAL A 38 -1.00 37.61 -8.56
C VAL A 38 -0.95 39.05 -8.04
N LYS A 39 -0.20 39.90 -8.72
CA LYS A 39 -0.06 41.32 -8.34
C LYS A 39 -1.42 42.00 -8.36
N GLY A 40 -1.74 42.73 -7.28
CA GLY A 40 -3.02 43.40 -7.13
C GLY A 40 -4.18 42.55 -6.62
N ARG A 41 -3.95 41.29 -6.31
CA ARG A 41 -4.94 40.38 -5.70
C ARG A 41 -4.51 39.99 -4.28
N ASN A 42 -5.43 40.06 -3.33
CA ASN A 42 -5.20 39.55 -1.97
C ASN A 42 -5.22 38.02 -1.94
N GLY A 43 -4.32 37.44 -1.15
CA GLY A 43 -4.20 36.00 -0.96
C GLY A 43 -3.38 35.29 -2.05
N ARG A 44 -3.30 33.98 -1.94
CA ARG A 44 -2.61 33.07 -2.88
C ARG A 44 -3.62 32.22 -3.64
N ILE A 45 -3.34 31.93 -4.88
CA ILE A 45 -4.10 30.96 -5.66
C ILE A 45 -3.51 29.58 -5.38
N PHE A 46 -4.35 28.63 -5.00
CA PHE A 46 -3.96 27.23 -4.84
C PHE A 46 -3.85 26.57 -6.23
N ASP A 47 -2.67 26.06 -6.57
CA ASP A 47 -2.41 25.42 -7.87
C ASP A 47 -2.34 23.88 -7.75
N GLY A 48 -2.20 23.33 -6.53
CA GLY A 48 -2.19 21.90 -6.32
C GLY A 48 -1.54 21.50 -5.01
N LEU A 49 -1.59 20.20 -4.74
CA LEU A 49 -1.03 19.55 -3.58
C LEU A 49 -0.44 18.22 -4.00
N THR A 50 0.82 17.97 -3.62
CA THR A 50 1.53 16.71 -3.88
C THR A 50 1.97 16.11 -2.54
N TYR A 51 1.77 14.81 -2.39
CA TYR A 51 2.34 14.05 -1.29
C TYR A 51 3.70 13.53 -1.72
N THR A 52 4.73 13.73 -0.90
CA THR A 52 6.11 13.43 -1.28
C THR A 52 6.63 12.16 -0.64
N GLU A 53 6.59 12.07 0.67
CA GLU A 53 7.12 10.93 1.41
C GLU A 53 6.36 10.73 2.72
N LYS A 54 6.53 9.58 3.31
CA LYS A 54 6.06 9.25 4.66
C LYS A 54 7.19 8.62 5.44
N VAL A 55 7.48 9.17 6.61
CA VAL A 55 8.46 8.61 7.54
C VAL A 55 7.75 7.72 8.55
N ILE A 56 8.31 6.55 8.80
CA ILE A 56 7.80 5.56 9.75
C ILE A 56 8.90 5.31 10.78
N GLU A 57 8.69 5.82 11.98
CA GLU A 57 9.64 5.66 13.08
C GLU A 57 9.37 4.38 13.87
N VAL A 58 10.43 3.67 14.21
CA VAL A 58 10.36 2.46 15.03
C VAL A 58 11.24 2.64 16.26
N ARG A 59 10.66 2.36 17.43
CA ARG A 59 11.35 2.31 18.71
C ARG A 59 11.14 0.94 19.33
N ALA A 60 12.20 0.35 19.85
CA ALA A 60 12.16 -0.97 20.45
C ALA A 60 13.20 -1.11 21.55
N ARG A 61 13.17 -2.24 22.25
CA ARG A 61 14.19 -2.64 23.20
C ARG A 61 14.86 -3.94 22.76
N LEU A 62 16.13 -4.07 23.12
CA LEU A 62 16.93 -5.27 22.93
C LEU A 62 17.55 -5.67 24.25
N SER A 63 17.55 -6.98 24.56
CA SER A 63 18.31 -7.56 25.68
C SER A 63 19.22 -8.65 25.14
N VAL A 64 20.51 -8.59 25.46
CA VAL A 64 21.52 -9.55 25.02
C VAL A 64 22.40 -9.99 26.19
N PRO A 65 22.85 -11.25 26.26
CA PRO A 65 23.60 -11.77 27.41
C PRO A 65 25.00 -11.17 27.52
N THR A 66 25.66 -10.92 26.40
CA THR A 66 27.07 -10.48 26.34
C THR A 66 27.24 -9.36 25.30
N MET A 67 28.43 -8.72 25.34
CA MET A 67 28.79 -7.72 24.35
C MET A 67 29.02 -8.32 22.96
N GLU A 68 29.55 -9.54 22.90
CA GLU A 68 29.72 -10.28 21.64
C GLU A 68 28.36 -10.52 20.97
N ALA A 69 27.39 -11.07 21.72
CA ALA A 69 26.02 -11.24 21.25
C ALA A 69 25.36 -9.92 20.82
N PHE A 70 25.77 -8.78 21.40
CA PHE A 70 25.30 -7.47 20.95
C PHE A 70 25.82 -7.13 19.55
N PHE A 71 27.10 -7.36 19.27
CA PHE A 71 27.66 -7.08 17.94
C PHE A 71 27.06 -8.00 16.87
N ASP A 72 26.90 -9.30 17.17
CA ASP A 72 26.22 -10.24 16.25
C ASP A 72 24.78 -9.77 15.94
N LYS A 73 24.06 -9.35 16.97
CA LYS A 73 22.68 -8.85 16.81
C LYS A 73 22.63 -7.54 16.06
N LYS A 74 23.59 -6.65 16.25
CA LYS A 74 23.73 -5.41 15.49
C LYS A 74 23.92 -5.68 13.99
N ASP A 75 24.77 -6.64 13.64
CA ASP A 75 25.01 -7.01 12.25
C ASP A 75 23.77 -7.66 11.61
N GLU A 76 23.05 -8.50 12.37
CA GLU A 76 21.79 -9.09 11.94
C GLU A 76 20.75 -8.00 11.66
N LEU A 77 20.53 -7.07 12.59
CA LEU A 77 19.58 -5.98 12.44
C LEU A 77 19.95 -5.05 11.28
N THR A 78 21.22 -4.74 11.12
CA THR A 78 21.71 -3.92 10.00
C THR A 78 21.35 -4.57 8.66
N ARG A 79 21.57 -5.87 8.50
CA ARG A 79 21.25 -6.61 7.28
C ARG A 79 19.74 -6.62 6.96
N TYR A 80 18.90 -6.69 7.99
CA TYR A 80 17.45 -6.70 7.79
C TYR A 80 16.85 -5.32 7.54
N ILE A 81 17.30 -4.31 8.30
CA ILE A 81 16.70 -2.97 8.33
C ILE A 81 17.31 -2.06 7.25
N LEU A 82 18.64 -2.15 7.06
CA LEU A 82 19.36 -1.33 6.09
C LEU A 82 19.75 -2.19 4.89
N GLY A 83 18.93 -2.18 3.86
CA GLY A 83 19.20 -2.85 2.58
C GLY A 83 19.43 -1.85 1.46
N GLU A 84 20.02 -2.32 0.35
CA GLU A 84 20.16 -1.51 -0.88
C GLU A 84 18.84 -1.43 -1.66
N ASP A 85 18.00 -2.46 -1.51
CA ASP A 85 16.71 -2.56 -2.17
C ASP A 85 15.55 -2.14 -1.28
N SER A 86 14.47 -1.70 -1.91
CA SER A 86 13.19 -1.43 -1.23
C SER A 86 12.49 -2.73 -0.86
N PHE A 87 11.74 -2.71 0.23
CA PHE A 87 11.00 -3.86 0.74
C PHE A 87 9.66 -3.41 1.34
N TYR A 88 8.83 -4.38 1.72
CA TYR A 88 7.55 -4.07 2.35
C TYR A 88 7.61 -4.19 3.87
N ILE A 89 6.92 -3.28 4.54
CA ILE A 89 6.66 -3.37 5.98
C ILE A 89 5.17 -3.32 6.26
N THR A 90 4.70 -4.13 7.21
CA THR A 90 3.31 -4.15 7.65
C THR A 90 3.25 -4.00 9.16
N LYS A 91 2.50 -3.01 9.64
CA LYS A 91 2.22 -2.87 11.08
C LYS A 91 1.38 -4.06 11.55
N MET A 92 1.71 -4.57 12.72
CA MET A 92 0.98 -5.66 13.34
C MET A 92 0.40 -5.19 14.66
N TYR A 93 -0.81 -5.63 14.93
CA TYR A 93 -1.52 -5.32 16.17
C TYR A 93 -1.97 -6.59 16.86
N PRO A 94 -2.14 -6.54 18.19
CA PRO A 94 -2.60 -7.70 18.94
C PRO A 94 -4.00 -8.13 18.54
N GLN A 95 -4.24 -9.43 18.50
CA GLN A 95 -5.47 -10.03 18.00
C GLN A 95 -6.64 -9.97 19.00
N ARG A 96 -6.39 -9.61 20.28
CA ARG A 96 -7.40 -9.56 21.35
C ARG A 96 -7.73 -8.14 21.76
N ASP A 97 -9.00 -7.83 21.87
CA ASP A 97 -9.51 -6.55 22.40
C ASP A 97 -9.27 -6.40 23.91
N GLU A 98 -9.05 -7.50 24.60
CA GLU A 98 -8.80 -7.60 26.06
C GLU A 98 -7.49 -6.93 26.52
N LEU A 99 -6.64 -6.49 25.62
CA LEU A 99 -5.39 -5.77 25.92
C LEU A 99 -5.56 -4.43 26.63
N TYR A 100 -6.76 -3.91 26.66
CA TYR A 100 -7.13 -2.68 27.35
C TYR A 100 -7.80 -2.92 28.70
N GLU A 101 -7.95 -4.19 29.12
CA GLU A 101 -8.38 -4.50 30.46
C GLU A 101 -7.22 -4.29 31.43
N PHE A 102 -7.42 -3.39 32.38
CA PHE A 102 -6.45 -3.15 33.45
C PHE A 102 -6.50 -4.29 34.44
N GLU A 103 -5.35 -4.87 34.78
CA GLU A 103 -5.26 -5.78 35.92
C GLU A 103 -5.72 -5.05 37.18
N THR A 104 -6.73 -5.58 37.84
CA THR A 104 -7.12 -5.13 39.16
C THR A 104 -6.07 -5.58 40.18
N ALA A 105 -5.74 -4.71 41.13
CA ALA A 105 -4.75 -5.00 42.18
C ALA A 105 -5.08 -6.32 42.89
N GLY A 106 -4.17 -7.30 42.82
CA GLY A 106 -4.31 -8.64 43.39
C GLY A 106 -4.71 -9.74 42.39
N GLN A 107 -4.95 -9.43 41.13
CA GLN A 107 -5.24 -10.40 40.06
C GLN A 107 -4.06 -10.48 39.06
N THR A 108 -2.85 -10.73 39.53
CA THR A 108 -1.72 -11.02 38.64
C THR A 108 -1.81 -12.49 38.20
N THR A 109 -2.52 -12.77 37.14
CA THR A 109 -2.57 -14.11 36.54
C THR A 109 -1.38 -14.37 35.60
N GLY A 110 -0.54 -13.38 35.32
CA GLY A 110 0.57 -13.50 34.36
C GLY A 110 0.11 -13.62 32.90
N GLU A 111 -1.19 -13.51 32.64
CA GLU A 111 -1.79 -13.68 31.31
C GLU A 111 -1.64 -12.45 30.41
N LEU A 112 -1.27 -11.30 30.97
CA LEU A 112 -1.03 -10.04 30.22
C LEU A 112 0.42 -9.88 29.73
N GLU A 113 1.13 -10.97 29.43
CA GLU A 113 2.36 -10.85 28.66
C GLU A 113 2.04 -10.48 27.21
N ILE A 114 1.96 -9.18 26.92
CA ILE A 114 1.73 -8.60 25.59
C ILE A 114 2.68 -9.20 24.54
N ALA A 115 3.88 -9.64 24.95
CA ALA A 115 4.83 -10.31 24.09
C ALA A 115 4.34 -11.65 23.53
N ASN A 116 3.49 -12.35 24.25
CA ASN A 116 2.99 -13.69 23.88
C ASN A 116 1.63 -13.66 23.16
N ILE A 117 1.02 -12.48 23.03
CA ILE A 117 -0.26 -12.35 22.35
C ILE A 117 -0.04 -12.44 20.84
N PRO A 118 -0.78 -13.28 20.10
CA PRO A 118 -0.71 -13.34 18.66
C PRO A 118 -0.98 -11.96 18.02
N HIS A 119 -0.10 -11.53 17.14
CA HIS A 119 -0.26 -10.30 16.37
C HIS A 119 -0.71 -10.62 14.95
N GLN A 120 -1.64 -9.82 14.43
CA GLN A 120 -2.10 -9.92 13.05
C GLN A 120 -1.67 -8.69 12.24
N PRO A 121 -1.35 -8.86 10.94
CA PRO A 121 -0.96 -7.75 10.09
C PRO A 121 -2.15 -6.82 9.83
N TRP A 122 -1.86 -5.53 9.72
CA TRP A 122 -2.83 -4.55 9.26
C TRP A 122 -3.15 -4.80 7.77
N ARG A 123 -4.27 -4.31 7.29
CA ARG A 123 -4.80 -4.54 5.94
C ARG A 123 -3.99 -3.94 4.80
N TYR A 124 -3.05 -3.04 5.09
CA TYR A 124 -2.15 -2.46 4.10
C TYR A 124 -0.71 -2.45 4.61
N ARG A 125 0.21 -2.39 3.67
CA ARG A 125 1.65 -2.37 3.87
C ARG A 125 2.26 -1.17 3.17
N TYR A 126 3.47 -0.80 3.58
CA TYR A 126 4.23 0.28 2.97
C TYR A 126 5.43 -0.28 2.23
N LYS A 127 5.69 0.22 1.02
CA LYS A 127 6.95 -0.02 0.31
C LYS A 127 7.97 1.01 0.79
N VAL A 128 9.06 0.56 1.38
CA VAL A 128 10.00 1.43 2.12
C VAL A 128 11.45 1.11 1.83
N ALA A 129 12.32 2.05 2.19
CA ALA A 129 13.75 1.86 2.39
C ALA A 129 14.15 2.30 3.81
N GLY A 130 15.25 1.77 4.34
CA GLY A 130 15.84 2.31 5.57
C GLY A 130 16.38 3.72 5.32
N SER A 131 15.92 4.70 6.10
CA SER A 131 16.27 6.12 5.86
C SER A 131 17.39 6.64 6.72
N GLU A 132 17.63 6.01 7.86
CA GLU A 132 18.60 6.47 8.83
C GLU A 132 19.39 5.31 9.44
N ARG A 133 20.47 5.65 10.13
CA ARG A 133 21.22 4.71 10.94
C ARG A 133 20.38 4.13 12.07
N ILE A 134 20.61 2.88 12.41
CA ILE A 134 20.05 2.28 13.63
C ILE A 134 20.80 2.87 14.83
N ASN A 135 20.07 3.51 15.73
CA ASN A 135 20.63 4.04 16.96
C ASN A 135 20.49 3.01 18.09
N TYR A 136 21.56 2.79 18.84
CA TYR A 136 21.64 1.88 19.98
C TYR A 136 22.06 2.64 21.23
N GLU A 137 21.12 2.87 22.14
CA GLU A 137 21.37 3.55 23.41
C GLU A 137 21.45 2.51 24.53
N PHE A 138 22.61 2.40 25.19
CA PHE A 138 22.76 1.50 26.32
C PHE A 138 22.00 2.03 27.54
N ILE A 139 21.09 1.22 28.09
CA ILE A 139 20.30 1.60 29.26
C ILE A 139 20.93 1.09 30.57
N GLY A 140 21.52 -0.10 30.52
CA GLY A 140 22.10 -0.72 31.71
C GLY A 140 22.21 -2.24 31.61
N LYS A 141 22.59 -2.87 32.73
CA LYS A 141 22.72 -4.32 32.88
C LYS A 141 21.74 -4.83 33.92
N SER A 142 21.15 -5.97 33.65
CA SER A 142 20.29 -6.71 34.61
C SER A 142 20.74 -8.17 34.70
N SER A 143 20.06 -8.97 35.50
CA SER A 143 20.26 -10.45 35.52
C SER A 143 20.02 -11.10 34.16
N ALA A 144 19.19 -10.50 33.31
CA ALA A 144 18.89 -10.96 31.94
C ALA A 144 19.89 -10.46 30.87
N GLY A 145 20.97 -9.75 31.26
CA GLY A 145 22.01 -9.23 30.36
C GLY A 145 22.00 -7.72 30.16
N LEU A 146 22.61 -7.31 29.06
CA LEU A 146 22.74 -5.91 28.64
C LEU A 146 21.46 -5.44 27.94
N LYS A 147 20.97 -4.25 28.27
CA LYS A 147 19.73 -3.69 27.73
C LYS A 147 20.01 -2.43 26.93
N TYR A 148 19.37 -2.33 25.77
CA TYR A 148 19.47 -1.20 24.85
C TYR A 148 18.10 -0.70 24.44
N ASN A 149 17.94 0.63 24.31
CA ASN A 149 16.92 1.22 23.48
C ASN A 149 17.42 1.24 22.03
N ILE A 150 16.55 0.90 21.10
CA ILE A 150 16.84 0.92 19.68
C ILE A 150 15.84 1.83 19.00
N SER A 151 16.32 2.68 18.09
CA SER A 151 15.48 3.49 17.22
C SER A 151 16.05 3.53 15.81
N PHE A 152 15.17 3.51 14.84
CA PHE A 152 15.46 3.63 13.41
C PHE A 152 14.20 4.08 12.68
N SER A 153 14.34 4.49 11.43
CA SER A 153 13.22 4.93 10.61
C SER A 153 13.27 4.34 9.20
N PHE A 154 12.10 4.26 8.61
CA PHE A 154 11.90 3.95 7.21
C PHE A 154 11.28 5.14 6.50
N VAL A 155 11.59 5.30 5.24
CA VAL A 155 10.92 6.24 4.34
C VAL A 155 10.21 5.48 3.25
N THR A 156 9.01 5.89 2.90
CA THR A 156 8.29 5.30 1.77
C THR A 156 8.99 5.62 0.45
N VAL A 157 8.99 4.65 -0.45
CA VAL A 157 9.52 4.78 -1.81
C VAL A 157 8.41 4.62 -2.83
N GLU A 158 8.57 5.23 -4.02
CA GLU A 158 7.59 5.30 -5.11
C GLU A 158 6.36 6.13 -4.72
N LEU A 159 5.49 5.64 -3.82
CA LEU A 159 4.32 6.36 -3.33
C LEU A 159 4.33 6.49 -1.81
N PRO A 160 3.92 7.65 -1.28
CA PRO A 160 3.90 7.90 0.17
C PRO A 160 2.66 7.29 0.86
N PHE A 161 2.09 6.24 0.29
CA PHE A 161 0.84 5.64 0.73
C PHE A 161 1.03 4.18 1.12
N GLY A 162 0.23 3.74 2.10
CA GLY A 162 0.05 2.32 2.35
C GLY A 162 -0.78 1.71 1.22
N GLU A 163 -0.45 0.50 0.80
CA GLU A 163 -1.16 -0.24 -0.25
C GLU A 163 -1.64 -1.60 0.23
N THR A 164 -2.84 -2.00 -0.18
CA THR A 164 -3.28 -3.39 0.02
C THR A 164 -2.54 -4.35 -0.91
N VAL A 165 -2.51 -5.62 -0.56
CA VAL A 165 -2.05 -6.66 -1.50
C VAL A 165 -2.95 -6.61 -2.74
N PRO A 166 -2.37 -6.65 -3.96
CA PRO A 166 -3.14 -6.63 -5.20
C PRO A 166 -4.15 -7.77 -5.26
N LYS A 167 -5.34 -7.49 -5.76
CA LYS A 167 -6.39 -8.49 -6.01
C LYS A 167 -7.12 -8.19 -7.30
N ASP A 168 -7.71 -9.22 -7.90
CA ASP A 168 -8.60 -9.03 -9.04
C ASP A 168 -10.03 -8.77 -8.55
N LEU A 169 -10.68 -7.81 -9.18
CA LEU A 169 -12.03 -7.37 -8.84
C LEU A 169 -12.95 -7.53 -10.05
N GLU A 170 -13.97 -8.37 -9.93
CA GLU A 170 -15.01 -8.50 -10.94
C GLU A 170 -16.12 -7.46 -10.73
N LEU A 171 -16.45 -6.72 -11.79
CA LEU A 171 -17.46 -5.69 -11.76
C LEU A 171 -18.81 -6.29 -12.13
N SER A 172 -19.68 -6.55 -11.15
CA SER A 172 -20.98 -7.20 -11.33
C SER A 172 -22.18 -6.28 -11.08
N THR A 173 -21.99 -5.19 -10.35
CA THR A 173 -23.02 -4.20 -10.03
C THR A 173 -22.56 -2.82 -10.48
N ASN A 174 -23.45 -1.83 -10.53
CA ASN A 174 -23.12 -0.46 -10.98
C ASN A 174 -22.15 0.31 -10.05
N THR A 175 -21.69 -0.33 -8.98
CA THR A 175 -20.70 0.25 -8.07
C THR A 175 -19.79 -0.86 -7.55
N PHE A 176 -18.56 -0.48 -7.20
CA PHE A 176 -17.64 -1.33 -6.42
C PHE A 176 -17.06 -0.57 -5.24
N ASP A 177 -16.48 -1.31 -4.30
CA ASP A 177 -15.93 -0.73 -3.07
C ASP A 177 -14.49 -0.27 -3.27
N TYR A 178 -14.20 0.95 -2.77
CA TYR A 178 -12.86 1.50 -2.60
C TYR A 178 -12.76 2.14 -1.21
N ALA A 179 -12.12 1.46 -0.27
CA ALA A 179 -11.96 1.94 1.10
C ALA A 179 -10.68 2.78 1.30
N GLY A 180 -9.84 2.91 0.28
CA GLY A 180 -8.65 3.73 0.30
C GLY A 180 -8.93 5.19 0.61
N THR A 181 -7.94 5.88 1.21
CA THR A 181 -8.02 7.31 1.54
C THR A 181 -7.21 8.19 0.58
N ALA A 182 -6.36 7.59 -0.25
CA ALA A 182 -5.64 8.26 -1.32
C ALA A 182 -6.25 7.92 -2.69
N GLN A 183 -6.00 8.76 -3.68
CA GLN A 183 -6.41 8.52 -5.06
C GLN A 183 -5.63 7.35 -5.66
N LEU A 184 -6.30 6.48 -6.41
CA LEU A 184 -5.68 5.44 -7.21
C LEU A 184 -5.70 5.85 -8.68
N SER A 185 -4.56 6.14 -9.25
CA SER A 185 -4.38 6.52 -10.67
C SER A 185 -3.71 5.38 -11.42
N GLN A 186 -4.26 5.00 -12.55
CA GLN A 186 -3.72 3.95 -13.42
C GLN A 186 -2.31 4.28 -13.95
N LEU A 187 -1.96 5.57 -14.01
CA LEU A 187 -0.63 6.03 -14.43
C LEU A 187 0.43 5.95 -13.32
N GLU A 188 0.00 6.00 -12.04
CA GLU A 188 0.92 5.94 -10.89
C GLU A 188 1.01 4.53 -10.33
N VAL A 189 -0.12 3.83 -10.28
CA VAL A 189 -0.23 2.45 -9.80
C VAL A 189 -0.87 1.61 -10.90
N PRO A 190 -0.09 0.90 -11.69
CA PRO A 190 -0.62 0.12 -12.80
C PRO A 190 -1.65 -0.91 -12.30
N PHE A 191 -2.86 -0.79 -12.80
CA PHE A 191 -3.89 -1.82 -12.77
C PHE A 191 -4.50 -1.92 -14.16
N VAL A 192 -5.03 -3.07 -14.52
CA VAL A 192 -5.56 -3.32 -15.85
C VAL A 192 -7.07 -3.49 -15.79
N VAL A 193 -7.79 -2.78 -16.64
CA VAL A 193 -9.21 -3.07 -16.83
C VAL A 193 -9.34 -4.05 -17.99
N GLU A 194 -9.68 -5.31 -17.68
CA GLU A 194 -9.90 -6.38 -18.63
C GLU A 194 -11.39 -6.44 -19.02
N LEU A 195 -11.66 -6.37 -20.31
CA LEU A 195 -12.98 -6.59 -20.88
C LEU A 195 -12.97 -7.90 -21.69
N THR A 196 -13.82 -8.85 -21.35
CA THR A 196 -13.99 -10.10 -22.10
C THR A 196 -15.31 -10.06 -22.83
N ALA A 197 -15.27 -10.08 -24.17
CA ALA A 197 -16.45 -9.95 -25.00
C ALA A 197 -17.29 -11.23 -25.03
N ASN A 198 -18.61 -11.10 -24.83
CA ASN A 198 -19.58 -12.17 -24.99
C ASN A 198 -20.36 -12.08 -26.32
N ALA A 199 -20.19 -10.95 -27.02
CA ALA A 199 -20.77 -10.67 -28.34
C ALA A 199 -19.90 -9.66 -29.07
N ASP A 200 -20.17 -9.41 -30.35
CA ASP A 200 -19.43 -8.41 -31.12
C ASP A 200 -19.72 -6.99 -30.61
N ASN A 201 -18.65 -6.22 -30.39
CA ASN A 201 -18.66 -4.85 -29.90
C ASN A 201 -17.92 -3.93 -30.88
N THR A 202 -18.62 -2.94 -31.48
CA THR A 202 -18.01 -1.98 -32.45
C THR A 202 -17.86 -0.56 -31.93
N ASP A 203 -18.80 -0.13 -31.07
CA ASP A 203 -18.82 1.19 -30.45
C ASP A 203 -19.31 1.01 -29.01
N PHE A 204 -18.40 1.22 -28.07
CA PHE A 204 -18.73 1.09 -26.66
C PHE A 204 -17.90 2.02 -25.78
N PHE A 205 -18.33 2.16 -24.55
CA PHE A 205 -17.61 2.88 -23.52
C PHE A 205 -17.54 2.07 -22.22
N VAL A 206 -16.53 2.40 -21.43
CA VAL A 206 -16.41 2.04 -20.01
C VAL A 206 -16.16 3.31 -19.25
N GLU A 207 -17.00 3.60 -18.27
CA GLU A 207 -16.86 4.76 -17.40
C GLU A 207 -16.65 4.31 -15.96
N ILE A 208 -15.57 4.77 -15.35
CA ILE A 208 -15.25 4.51 -13.93
C ILE A 208 -14.96 5.85 -13.27
N ASP A 209 -15.70 6.16 -12.19
CA ASP A 209 -15.59 7.40 -11.41
C ASP A 209 -15.63 8.70 -12.25
N GLY A 210 -16.47 8.68 -13.33
CA GLY A 210 -16.66 9.81 -14.24
C GLY A 210 -15.59 9.94 -15.33
N ARG A 211 -14.60 9.05 -15.40
CA ARG A 211 -13.70 8.96 -16.54
C ARG A 211 -14.19 7.93 -17.52
N ARG A 212 -14.33 8.33 -18.79
CA ARG A 212 -14.96 7.53 -19.84
C ARG A 212 -13.95 7.15 -20.92
N PHE A 213 -13.55 5.89 -20.93
CA PHE A 213 -12.88 5.25 -22.05
C PHE A 213 -13.90 4.96 -23.15
N THR A 214 -13.53 5.18 -24.42
CA THR A 214 -14.35 4.84 -25.59
C THR A 214 -13.54 4.08 -26.62
N TYR A 215 -14.17 3.07 -27.20
CA TYR A 215 -13.67 2.34 -28.36
C TYR A 215 -14.62 2.55 -29.54
N ARG A 216 -14.10 2.88 -30.73
CA ARG A 216 -14.90 3.08 -31.95
C ARG A 216 -14.18 2.52 -33.16
N HIS A 217 -14.67 1.40 -33.67
CA HIS A 217 -14.18 0.85 -34.93
C HIS A 217 -15.21 -0.10 -35.55
N ALA A 218 -15.94 0.40 -36.54
CA ALA A 218 -17.04 -0.35 -37.19
C ALA A 218 -16.55 -1.57 -38.00
N GLU A 219 -15.38 -1.46 -38.64
CA GLU A 219 -14.84 -2.48 -39.52
C GLU A 219 -14.18 -3.66 -38.80
N THR A 220 -13.66 -3.43 -37.59
CA THR A 220 -13.02 -4.48 -36.78
C THR A 220 -13.62 -4.52 -35.38
N PRO A 221 -14.77 -5.20 -35.22
CA PRO A 221 -15.37 -5.36 -33.90
C PRO A 221 -14.47 -6.20 -32.99
N ILE A 222 -14.59 -5.98 -31.70
CA ILE A 222 -14.10 -6.93 -30.71
C ILE A 222 -15.08 -8.08 -30.67
N ARG A 223 -14.65 -9.27 -31.09
CA ARG A 223 -15.50 -10.45 -31.25
C ARG A 223 -15.71 -11.20 -29.95
N SER A 224 -16.78 -11.99 -29.90
CA SER A 224 -16.99 -12.90 -28.77
C SER A 224 -15.76 -13.77 -28.48
N GLY A 225 -15.35 -13.86 -27.21
CA GLY A 225 -14.17 -14.58 -26.75
C GLY A 225 -12.87 -13.77 -26.74
N GLN A 226 -12.80 -12.65 -27.47
CA GLN A 226 -11.62 -11.77 -27.41
C GLN A 226 -11.62 -10.93 -26.13
N LYS A 227 -10.42 -10.51 -25.72
CA LYS A 227 -10.23 -9.64 -24.56
C LYS A 227 -9.62 -8.30 -24.97
N LEU A 228 -10.03 -7.24 -24.30
CA LEU A 228 -9.42 -5.93 -24.40
C LEU A 228 -8.83 -5.55 -23.05
N LEU A 229 -7.54 -5.24 -23.03
CA LEU A 229 -6.78 -4.85 -21.84
C LEU A 229 -6.50 -3.36 -21.88
N LEU A 230 -7.00 -2.60 -20.89
CA LEU A 230 -6.79 -1.17 -20.76
C LEU A 230 -5.74 -0.93 -19.69
N HIS A 231 -4.51 -0.60 -20.10
CA HIS A 231 -3.37 -0.37 -19.22
C HIS A 231 -3.18 1.10 -18.81
N GLY A 232 -4.04 2.00 -19.30
CA GLY A 232 -3.93 3.44 -19.07
C GLY A 232 -3.09 4.18 -20.12
N ILE A 233 -1.92 3.66 -20.46
CA ILE A 233 -1.05 4.22 -21.52
C ILE A 233 -1.23 3.48 -22.86
N GLU A 234 -1.70 2.27 -22.83
CA GLU A 234 -1.95 1.45 -24.01
C GLU A 234 -3.22 0.62 -23.85
N THR A 235 -3.77 0.25 -24.99
CA THR A 235 -4.93 -0.63 -25.12
C THR A 235 -4.56 -1.78 -26.02
N VAL A 236 -4.66 -3.01 -25.48
CA VAL A 236 -4.25 -4.23 -26.16
C VAL A 236 -5.45 -5.12 -26.40
N LEU A 237 -5.70 -5.50 -27.65
CA LEU A 237 -6.65 -6.54 -28.01
C LEU A 237 -5.93 -7.89 -28.03
N VAL A 238 -6.46 -8.83 -27.23
CA VAL A 238 -5.96 -10.22 -27.15
C VAL A 238 -6.89 -11.14 -27.92
N ASP A 239 -6.36 -11.82 -28.93
CA ASP A 239 -7.07 -12.78 -29.78
C ASP A 239 -6.31 -14.11 -29.82
N GLY A 240 -6.68 -15.03 -28.95
CA GLY A 240 -5.88 -16.23 -28.68
C GLY A 240 -4.50 -15.86 -28.16
N ASP A 241 -3.46 -16.25 -28.91
CA ASP A 241 -2.05 -15.96 -28.56
C ASP A 241 -1.53 -14.65 -29.16
N ARG A 242 -2.40 -13.86 -29.81
CA ARG A 242 -2.01 -12.61 -30.46
C ARG A 242 -2.39 -11.40 -29.63
N GLU A 243 -1.46 -10.48 -29.44
CA GLU A 243 -1.66 -9.18 -28.85
C GLU A 243 -1.53 -8.09 -29.90
N ILE A 244 -2.52 -7.23 -29.99
CA ILE A 244 -2.60 -6.16 -30.98
C ILE A 244 -2.85 -4.84 -30.25
N ASN A 245 -1.93 -3.87 -30.37
CA ASN A 245 -2.17 -2.53 -29.89
C ASN A 245 -3.26 -1.84 -30.73
N VAL A 246 -4.30 -1.36 -30.06
CA VAL A 246 -5.47 -0.74 -30.69
C VAL A 246 -5.73 0.69 -30.19
N ASN A 247 -4.70 1.37 -29.71
CA ASN A 247 -4.80 2.74 -29.19
C ASN A 247 -5.45 3.71 -30.17
N ASN A 248 -5.16 3.56 -31.48
CA ASN A 248 -5.72 4.38 -32.55
C ASN A 248 -7.24 4.28 -32.72
N ARG A 249 -7.89 3.35 -32.02
CA ARG A 249 -9.37 3.12 -32.01
C ARG A 249 -10.03 3.63 -30.72
N THR A 250 -9.26 4.31 -29.88
CA THR A 250 -9.68 4.73 -28.54
C THR A 250 -9.49 6.24 -28.36
N ASN A 251 -10.03 6.76 -27.25
CA ASN A 251 -9.82 8.14 -26.85
C ASN A 251 -8.63 8.34 -25.90
N PHE A 252 -7.74 7.35 -25.73
CA PHE A 252 -6.57 7.39 -24.85
C PHE A 252 -6.89 7.73 -23.38
N GLU A 253 -8.07 7.41 -22.90
CA GLU A 253 -8.45 7.70 -21.51
C GLU A 253 -7.86 6.64 -20.58
N TYR A 254 -7.50 7.10 -19.39
CA TYR A 254 -7.06 6.26 -18.27
C TYR A 254 -7.96 6.48 -17.05
N PHE A 255 -7.97 5.54 -16.13
CA PHE A 255 -8.86 5.61 -14.98
C PHE A 255 -8.17 6.17 -13.73
N VAL A 256 -8.95 6.98 -13.00
CA VAL A 256 -8.57 7.53 -11.71
C VAL A 256 -9.72 7.33 -10.75
N ILE A 257 -9.48 6.58 -9.70
CA ILE A 257 -10.45 6.26 -8.65
C ILE A 257 -10.19 7.18 -7.47
N ARG A 258 -11.19 7.99 -7.09
CA ARG A 258 -11.07 8.94 -5.98
C ARG A 258 -11.79 8.42 -4.75
N PRO A 259 -11.20 8.62 -3.54
CA PRO A 259 -11.85 8.27 -2.30
C PRO A 259 -13.23 8.95 -2.17
N LYS A 260 -14.22 8.20 -1.72
CA LYS A 260 -15.57 8.71 -1.42
C LYS A 260 -15.98 8.34 0.00
N PHE A 261 -16.77 9.20 0.66
CA PHE A 261 -17.25 8.95 2.02
C PHE A 261 -18.03 7.64 2.13
N ASN A 262 -18.86 7.33 1.14
CA ASN A 262 -19.65 6.10 1.09
C ASN A 262 -18.86 4.89 0.55
N LYS A 263 -17.57 5.08 0.21
CA LYS A 263 -16.67 4.06 -0.35
C LYS A 263 -17.17 3.37 -1.63
N LYS A 264 -18.22 3.89 -2.27
CA LYS A 264 -18.82 3.31 -3.48
C LYS A 264 -18.38 4.09 -4.71
N ILE A 265 -17.73 3.42 -5.63
CA ILE A 265 -17.28 3.98 -6.90
C ILE A 265 -18.28 3.57 -7.98
N PRO A 266 -18.92 4.53 -8.65
CA PRO A 266 -19.84 4.23 -9.75
C PRO A 266 -19.06 3.84 -11.00
N TRP A 267 -19.61 2.92 -11.76
CA TRP A 267 -19.15 2.56 -13.08
C TRP A 267 -20.32 2.22 -14.01
N PHE A 268 -20.13 2.47 -15.29
CA PHE A 268 -21.14 2.26 -16.32
C PHE A 268 -20.50 1.78 -17.61
N THR A 269 -21.23 0.99 -18.39
CA THR A 269 -20.79 0.53 -19.70
C THR A 269 -21.98 0.13 -20.57
N ASN A 270 -21.77 0.17 -21.88
CA ASN A 270 -22.60 -0.52 -22.87
C ASN A 270 -21.87 -1.68 -23.56
N PHE A 271 -20.66 -2.04 -23.06
CA PHE A 271 -19.93 -3.20 -23.55
C PHE A 271 -20.68 -4.50 -23.23
N ARG A 272 -20.76 -5.38 -24.22
CA ARG A 272 -21.43 -6.69 -24.10
C ARG A 272 -20.38 -7.73 -23.69
N GLY A 273 -20.23 -7.96 -22.40
CA GLY A 273 -19.24 -8.86 -21.86
C GLY A 273 -19.07 -8.72 -20.37
N SER A 274 -18.04 -9.32 -19.81
CA SER A 274 -17.63 -9.16 -18.42
C SER A 274 -16.46 -8.17 -18.30
N ILE A 275 -16.38 -7.48 -17.17
CA ILE A 275 -15.33 -6.52 -16.87
C ILE A 275 -14.68 -6.88 -15.53
N LYS A 276 -13.35 -6.90 -15.52
CA LYS A 276 -12.53 -7.12 -14.33
C LYS A 276 -11.49 -6.02 -14.20
N ILE A 277 -11.13 -5.69 -12.97
CA ILE A 277 -9.95 -4.87 -12.68
C ILE A 277 -8.89 -5.83 -12.13
N LEU A 278 -7.82 -6.04 -12.88
CA LEU A 278 -6.69 -6.89 -12.49
C LEU A 278 -5.66 -6.07 -11.73
N GLY A 279 -5.12 -6.64 -10.65
CA GLY A 279 -4.11 -5.98 -9.82
C GLY A 279 -4.64 -4.77 -9.03
N PHE A 280 -5.95 -4.75 -8.73
CA PHE A 280 -6.57 -3.68 -7.96
C PHE A 280 -5.99 -3.57 -6.56
N LYS A 281 -5.63 -2.35 -6.16
CA LYS A 281 -5.14 -2.01 -4.83
C LYS A 281 -5.95 -0.86 -4.23
N GLU A 282 -6.00 -0.79 -2.92
CA GLU A 282 -6.48 0.38 -2.19
C GLU A 282 -5.29 1.12 -1.60
N LEU A 283 -5.27 2.45 -1.71
CA LEU A 283 -4.19 3.31 -1.21
C LEU A 283 -4.65 4.10 0.02
N TYR A 284 -3.77 4.16 1.03
CA TYR A 284 -4.04 4.78 2.33
C TYR A 284 -2.98 5.84 2.67
N LYS A 285 -3.45 7.08 2.98
CA LYS A 285 -2.59 8.19 3.44
C LYS A 285 -2.06 7.97 4.85
#